data_2d1ff4638ae3871be8873dc5240920f1
#
_entry.id   2d1ff4638ae3871be8873dc5240920f1
#
_cell.length_a   1.000
_cell.length_b   1.000
_cell.length_c   1.000
_cell.angle_alpha   90.00
_cell.angle_beta   90.00
_cell.angle_gamma   90.00
#
_symmetry.space_group_name_H-M   'P 1'
#
loop_
_entity.id
_entity.type
_entity.pdbx_description
1 polymer ?
#
loop_
_entity_poly.entity_id
_entity_poly.type
_entity_poly.pdbx_seq_one_letter_code
_entity_poly.pdbx_strand_id
1 'polypeptide(L)'
;MRIDDIDALLATVQFSSLNQAAEYLGITQSAITRRLQRLEQELNVTLLERQTRPLTLTAAGHRVYEQCLSIKRETKKLYSLLDPEGEPRGALRLGVPQSLSEIALPAALSALSQQFPGLSPQITCGWSGQLQRRLENGELDGMLAMGPAQQSFAEGYSGRLLCPLEVVPIVGRRLNLRASSLRECAERGWILNPDGCGLRAGLIRELQSQGLRLTLNVESAGA
;
A
#
# COMPACT_ATOMS: atom_id res chain seq x y z
N MET A 1 13.99 24.69 5.42
CA MET A 1 13.32 23.62 4.65
C MET A 1 12.08 24.19 3.97
N ARG A 2 11.91 23.96 2.69
CA ARG A 2 10.77 24.44 1.88
C ARG A 2 9.99 23.22 1.37
N ILE A 3 8.70 23.37 1.13
CA ILE A 3 7.86 22.28 0.57
C ILE A 3 8.40 21.85 -0.80
N ASP A 4 8.89 22.79 -1.59
CA ASP A 4 9.52 22.48 -2.88
C ASP A 4 10.75 21.55 -2.77
N ASP A 5 11.47 21.57 -1.64
CA ASP A 5 12.64 20.70 -1.42
C ASP A 5 12.18 19.28 -1.12
N ILE A 6 11.07 19.18 -0.37
CA ILE A 6 10.36 17.91 -0.12
C ILE A 6 9.87 17.32 -1.43
N ASP A 7 9.18 18.12 -2.26
CA ASP A 7 8.69 17.67 -3.56
C ASP A 7 9.81 17.16 -4.48
N ALA A 8 10.97 17.82 -4.45
CA ALA A 8 12.14 17.38 -5.20
C ALA A 8 12.65 16.01 -4.74
N LEU A 9 12.70 15.75 -3.41
CA LEU A 9 13.07 14.44 -2.86
C LEU A 9 12.06 13.37 -3.26
N LEU A 10 10.77 13.62 -3.04
CA LEU A 10 9.70 12.66 -3.32
C LEU A 10 9.68 12.26 -4.81
N ALA A 11 9.75 13.25 -5.72
CA ALA A 11 9.79 12.98 -7.16
C ALA A 11 11.07 12.22 -7.57
N THR A 12 12.24 12.59 -7.00
CA THR A 12 13.50 11.91 -7.32
C THR A 12 13.48 10.44 -6.94
N VAL A 13 12.90 10.09 -5.80
CA VAL A 13 12.75 8.71 -5.34
C VAL A 13 11.73 7.96 -6.20
N GLN A 14 10.59 8.58 -6.49
CA GLN A 14 9.53 7.99 -7.30
C GLN A 14 10.02 7.57 -8.69
N PHE A 15 10.82 8.41 -9.34
CA PHE A 15 11.32 8.15 -10.69
C PHE A 15 12.73 7.53 -10.71
N SER A 16 13.41 7.44 -9.58
CA SER A 16 14.81 7.01 -9.47
C SER A 16 15.75 7.75 -10.44
N SER A 17 15.36 8.97 -10.86
CA SER A 17 16.00 9.76 -11.90
C SER A 17 15.77 11.25 -11.67
N LEU A 18 16.87 12.03 -11.62
CA LEU A 18 16.81 13.49 -11.49
C LEU A 18 16.17 14.15 -12.72
N ASN A 19 16.39 13.60 -13.90
CA ASN A 19 15.83 14.15 -15.15
C ASN A 19 14.31 13.96 -15.19
N GLN A 20 13.83 12.76 -14.92
CA GLN A 20 12.39 12.48 -14.90
C GLN A 20 11.67 13.23 -13.77
N ALA A 21 12.31 13.36 -12.60
CA ALA A 21 11.79 14.17 -11.51
C ALA A 21 11.69 15.66 -11.90
N ALA A 22 12.68 16.19 -12.61
CA ALA A 22 12.68 17.57 -13.10
C ALA A 22 11.54 17.79 -14.11
N GLU A 23 11.37 16.89 -15.06
CA GLU A 23 10.29 16.91 -16.05
C GLU A 23 8.92 16.86 -15.37
N TYR A 24 8.74 15.94 -14.42
CA TYR A 24 7.49 15.80 -13.64
C TYR A 24 7.13 17.08 -12.87
N LEU A 25 8.14 17.77 -12.28
CA LEU A 25 7.92 19.01 -11.51
C LEU A 25 7.93 20.26 -12.37
N GLY A 26 8.15 20.15 -13.69
CA GLY A 26 8.20 21.29 -14.61
C GLY A 26 9.37 22.25 -14.34
N ILE A 27 10.51 21.74 -13.86
CA ILE A 27 11.71 22.52 -13.54
C ILE A 27 12.98 21.93 -14.17
N THR A 28 14.11 22.63 -14.09
CA THR A 28 15.36 22.11 -14.64
C THR A 28 16.01 21.07 -13.71
N GLN A 29 16.84 20.19 -14.26
CA GLN A 29 17.63 19.24 -13.47
C GLN A 29 18.55 19.94 -12.45
N SER A 30 19.11 21.08 -12.82
CA SER A 30 19.93 21.89 -11.91
C SER A 30 19.12 22.43 -10.73
N ALA A 31 17.84 22.75 -10.93
CA ALA A 31 16.94 23.19 -9.86
C ALA A 31 16.61 22.04 -8.90
N ILE A 32 16.32 20.82 -9.41
CA ILE A 32 16.16 19.62 -8.57
C ILE A 32 17.41 19.40 -7.72
N THR A 33 18.58 19.40 -8.32
CA THR A 33 19.85 19.18 -7.62
C THR A 33 20.06 20.20 -6.51
N ARG A 34 19.79 21.49 -6.75
CA ARG A 34 19.88 22.55 -5.72
C ARG A 34 18.88 22.34 -4.57
N ARG A 35 17.65 21.94 -4.88
CA ARG A 35 16.63 21.67 -3.85
C ARG A 35 17.05 20.52 -2.95
N LEU A 36 17.53 19.42 -3.54
CA LEU A 36 18.03 18.26 -2.80
C LEU A 36 19.25 18.62 -1.94
N GLN A 37 20.22 19.34 -2.50
CA GLN A 37 21.40 19.80 -1.76
C GLN A 37 21.02 20.69 -0.58
N ARG A 38 20.07 21.62 -0.77
CA ARG A 38 19.58 22.46 0.30
C ARG A 38 18.92 21.65 1.41
N LEU A 39 18.11 20.65 1.06
CA LEU A 39 17.48 19.75 2.03
C LEU A 39 18.53 18.95 2.81
N GLU A 40 19.52 18.37 2.14
CA GLU A 40 20.64 17.65 2.74
C GLU A 40 21.45 18.53 3.69
N GLN A 41 21.73 19.77 3.28
CA GLN A 41 22.45 20.76 4.09
C GLN A 41 21.68 21.16 5.34
N GLU A 42 20.38 21.47 5.22
CA GLU A 42 19.55 21.87 6.37
C GLU A 42 19.36 20.74 7.38
N LEU A 43 19.25 19.51 6.91
CA LEU A 43 19.15 18.33 7.75
C LEU A 43 20.50 17.78 8.21
N ASN A 44 21.59 18.32 7.67
CA ASN A 44 22.98 17.87 7.88
C ASN A 44 23.16 16.35 7.68
N VAL A 45 22.54 15.82 6.59
CA VAL A 45 22.59 14.40 6.28
C VAL A 45 22.53 14.17 4.76
N THR A 46 23.26 13.16 4.27
CA THR A 46 23.14 12.71 2.88
C THR A 46 21.92 11.80 2.74
N LEU A 47 21.03 12.15 1.81
CA LEU A 47 19.77 11.43 1.59
C LEU A 47 19.85 10.43 0.43
N LEU A 48 20.72 10.68 -0.55
CA LEU A 48 20.79 9.93 -1.80
C LEU A 48 22.18 9.32 -2.01
N GLU A 49 22.23 8.06 -2.40
CA GLU A 49 23.43 7.37 -2.89
C GLU A 49 23.71 7.79 -4.33
N ARG A 50 24.61 8.79 -4.53
CA ARG A 50 24.86 9.39 -5.84
C ARG A 50 25.67 8.49 -6.79
N GLN A 51 26.30 7.42 -6.25
CA GLN A 51 27.14 6.49 -7.02
C GLN A 51 26.36 5.30 -7.58
N THR A 52 25.11 5.12 -7.17
CA THR A 52 24.26 4.00 -7.61
C THR A 52 23.44 4.38 -8.84
N ARG A 53 23.23 3.41 -9.73
CA ARG A 53 22.28 3.50 -10.84
C ARG A 53 21.42 2.24 -10.85
N PRO A 54 20.10 2.32 -10.62
CA PRO A 54 19.29 3.52 -10.37
C PRO A 54 19.67 4.21 -9.04
N LEU A 55 19.26 5.49 -8.94
CA LEU A 55 19.53 6.33 -7.77
C LEU A 55 18.72 5.80 -6.58
N THR A 56 19.37 5.59 -5.44
CA THR A 56 18.76 5.01 -4.24
C THR A 56 18.89 5.91 -3.02
N LEU A 57 18.06 5.69 -2.02
CA LEU A 57 18.13 6.38 -0.74
C LEU A 57 19.20 5.76 0.18
N THR A 58 19.85 6.61 0.97
CA THR A 58 20.61 6.15 2.15
C THR A 58 19.67 5.66 3.25
N ALA A 59 20.19 5.00 4.29
CA ALA A 59 19.39 4.62 5.46
C ALA A 59 18.75 5.83 6.16
N ALA A 60 19.44 6.97 6.20
CA ALA A 60 18.88 8.24 6.69
C ALA A 60 17.85 8.80 5.70
N GLY A 61 18.14 8.69 4.40
CA GLY A 61 17.23 9.08 3.32
C GLY A 61 15.88 8.40 3.40
N HIS A 62 15.83 7.10 3.70
CA HIS A 62 14.57 6.37 3.88
C HIS A 62 13.72 6.97 5.01
N ARG A 63 14.32 7.23 6.18
CA ARG A 63 13.58 7.83 7.31
C ARG A 63 13.07 9.22 6.99
N VAL A 64 13.89 10.04 6.34
CA VAL A 64 13.49 11.40 5.92
C VAL A 64 12.41 11.35 4.86
N TYR A 65 12.49 10.43 3.90
CA TYR A 65 11.48 10.22 2.86
C TYR A 65 10.10 9.91 3.45
N GLU A 66 10.02 9.00 4.41
CA GLU A 66 8.77 8.66 5.11
C GLU A 66 8.16 9.88 5.80
N GLN A 67 9.00 10.69 6.48
CA GLN A 67 8.54 11.93 7.11
C GLN A 67 8.10 12.99 6.08
N CYS A 68 8.79 13.10 4.95
CA CYS A 68 8.39 13.98 3.85
C CYS A 68 7.02 13.60 3.28
N LEU A 69 6.72 12.31 3.13
CA LEU A 69 5.39 11.83 2.73
C LEU A 69 4.32 12.24 3.76
N SER A 70 4.63 12.16 5.05
CA SER A 70 3.71 12.57 6.11
C SER A 70 3.43 14.08 6.07
N ILE A 71 4.48 14.90 5.95
CA ILE A 71 4.36 16.37 5.82
C ILE A 71 3.49 16.72 4.60
N LYS A 72 3.70 16.04 3.47
CA LYS A 72 2.92 16.28 2.25
C LYS A 72 1.44 15.95 2.45
N ARG A 73 1.12 14.87 3.17
CA ARG A 73 -0.26 14.52 3.54
C ARG A 73 -0.91 15.59 4.41
N GLU A 74 -0.23 16.04 5.46
CA GLU A 74 -0.76 17.09 6.33
C GLU A 74 -0.94 18.42 5.58
N THR A 75 -0.01 18.76 4.69
CA THR A 75 -0.17 19.94 3.82
C THR A 75 -1.41 19.82 2.93
N LYS A 76 -1.65 18.63 2.34
CA LYS A 76 -2.85 18.40 1.52
C LYS A 76 -4.13 18.53 2.34
N LYS A 77 -4.16 17.99 3.57
CA LYS A 77 -5.28 18.16 4.50
C LYS A 77 -5.56 19.64 4.80
N LEU A 78 -4.51 20.43 5.03
CA LEU A 78 -4.67 21.86 5.28
C LEU A 78 -5.38 22.56 4.12
N TYR A 79 -5.01 22.26 2.89
CA TYR A 79 -5.71 22.83 1.72
C TYR A 79 -7.16 22.35 1.61
N SER A 80 -7.45 21.10 1.93
CA SER A 80 -8.81 20.57 1.89
C SER A 80 -9.76 21.20 2.94
N LEU A 81 -9.21 21.76 4.03
CA LEU A 81 -10.01 22.50 5.02
C LEU A 81 -10.54 23.83 4.48
N LEU A 82 -9.91 24.39 3.44
CA LEU A 82 -10.28 25.67 2.86
C LEU A 82 -11.35 25.52 1.75
N ASP A 83 -11.57 24.32 1.26
CA ASP A 83 -12.61 24.01 0.27
C ASP A 83 -13.33 22.70 0.64
N PRO A 84 -14.09 22.70 1.75
CA PRO A 84 -14.78 21.52 2.26
C PRO A 84 -15.96 21.07 1.37
N GLU A 85 -16.48 21.94 0.52
CA GLU A 85 -17.59 21.67 -0.41
C GLU A 85 -17.10 21.45 -1.85
N GLY A 86 -15.80 21.56 -2.09
CA GLY A 86 -15.20 21.33 -3.40
C GLY A 86 -15.40 19.89 -3.87
N GLU A 87 -15.85 19.73 -5.12
CA GLU A 87 -15.93 18.40 -5.73
C GLU A 87 -14.55 17.74 -5.72
N PRO A 88 -14.43 16.48 -5.27
CA PRO A 88 -13.16 15.75 -5.30
C PRO A 88 -12.57 15.70 -6.70
N ARG A 89 -11.33 16.14 -6.87
CA ARG A 89 -10.63 16.18 -8.17
C ARG A 89 -9.20 15.68 -8.06
N GLY A 90 -8.67 15.17 -9.15
CA GLY A 90 -7.28 14.73 -9.26
C GLY A 90 -7.10 13.23 -9.10
N ALA A 91 -5.85 12.79 -8.93
CA ALA A 91 -5.51 11.37 -8.81
C ALA A 91 -5.98 10.79 -7.46
N LEU A 92 -6.67 9.65 -7.53
CA LEU A 92 -7.07 8.83 -6.38
C LEU A 92 -6.35 7.48 -6.46
N ARG A 93 -5.35 7.28 -5.62
CA ARG A 93 -4.49 6.09 -5.62
C ARG A 93 -5.04 5.06 -4.65
N LEU A 94 -5.57 3.96 -5.20
CA LEU A 94 -6.22 2.90 -4.42
C LEU A 94 -5.47 1.58 -4.53
N GLY A 95 -5.23 0.96 -3.37
CA GLY A 95 -4.73 -0.40 -3.25
C GLY A 95 -5.87 -1.42 -3.20
N VAL A 96 -5.83 -2.46 -4.03
CA VAL A 96 -6.85 -3.50 -4.04
C VAL A 96 -6.18 -4.87 -3.98
N PRO A 97 -6.56 -5.74 -3.01
CA PRO A 97 -6.06 -7.11 -2.97
C PRO A 97 -6.37 -7.84 -4.28
N GLN A 98 -5.39 -8.61 -4.76
CA GLN A 98 -5.52 -9.37 -6.01
C GLN A 98 -6.82 -10.18 -6.08
N SER A 99 -7.17 -10.84 -4.99
CA SER A 99 -8.39 -11.66 -4.89
C SER A 99 -9.71 -10.88 -4.96
N LEU A 100 -9.69 -9.57 -4.74
CA LEU A 100 -10.87 -8.70 -4.83
C LEU A 100 -10.92 -7.88 -6.13
N SER A 101 -9.82 -7.83 -6.88
CA SER A 101 -9.72 -6.95 -8.04
C SER A 101 -10.73 -7.30 -9.13
N GLU A 102 -10.93 -8.57 -9.43
CA GLU A 102 -11.86 -9.00 -10.48
C GLU A 102 -13.32 -8.79 -10.08
N ILE A 103 -13.64 -8.93 -8.80
CA ILE A 103 -15.01 -8.88 -8.29
C ILE A 103 -15.44 -7.44 -7.99
N ALA A 104 -14.59 -6.67 -7.32
CA ALA A 104 -14.97 -5.39 -6.75
C ALA A 104 -14.66 -4.19 -7.66
N LEU A 105 -13.58 -4.24 -8.45
CA LEU A 105 -13.12 -3.08 -9.21
C LEU A 105 -14.08 -2.58 -10.29
N PRO A 106 -14.70 -3.42 -11.14
CA PRO A 106 -15.52 -2.90 -12.23
C PRO A 106 -16.69 -2.06 -11.73
N ALA A 107 -17.39 -2.55 -10.71
CA ALA A 107 -18.52 -1.83 -10.12
C ALA A 107 -18.07 -0.57 -9.37
N ALA A 108 -16.97 -0.64 -8.61
CA ALA A 108 -16.44 0.48 -7.85
C ALA A 108 -15.95 1.61 -8.76
N LEU A 109 -15.24 1.29 -9.85
CA LEU A 109 -14.75 2.28 -10.82
C LEU A 109 -15.90 2.94 -11.57
N SER A 110 -16.93 2.17 -11.95
CA SER A 110 -18.13 2.73 -12.58
C SER A 110 -18.83 3.71 -11.66
N ALA A 111 -19.03 3.36 -10.38
CA ALA A 111 -19.65 4.23 -9.40
C ALA A 111 -18.81 5.49 -9.13
N LEU A 112 -17.49 5.35 -9.00
CA LEU A 112 -16.59 6.49 -8.81
C LEU A 112 -16.63 7.47 -9.97
N SER A 113 -16.61 6.97 -11.21
CA SER A 113 -16.66 7.82 -12.40
C SER A 113 -17.98 8.57 -12.54
N GLN A 114 -19.08 7.97 -12.09
CA GLN A 114 -20.41 8.61 -12.13
C GLN A 114 -20.58 9.65 -11.02
N GLN A 115 -20.13 9.35 -9.79
CA GLN A 115 -20.31 10.23 -8.65
C GLN A 115 -19.28 11.36 -8.58
N PHE A 116 -18.05 11.07 -9.03
CA PHE A 116 -16.91 11.98 -8.93
C PHE A 116 -16.15 12.07 -10.25
N PRO A 117 -16.72 12.70 -11.28
CA PRO A 117 -16.10 12.75 -12.61
C PRO A 117 -14.76 13.49 -12.65
N GLY A 118 -14.45 14.29 -11.64
CA GLY A 118 -13.16 14.98 -11.50
C GLY A 118 -12.03 14.10 -10.94
N LEU A 119 -12.33 12.88 -10.46
CA LEU A 119 -11.31 11.97 -9.95
C LEU A 119 -10.72 11.11 -11.08
N SER A 120 -9.41 10.86 -10.99
CA SER A 120 -8.68 9.93 -11.85
C SER A 120 -8.18 8.75 -10.99
N PRO A 121 -8.93 7.63 -10.92
CA PRO A 121 -8.53 6.48 -10.12
C PRO A 121 -7.27 5.81 -10.68
N GLN A 122 -6.29 5.59 -9.83
CA GLN A 122 -5.07 4.84 -10.10
C GLN A 122 -5.05 3.60 -9.20
N ILE A 123 -5.19 2.42 -9.81
CA ILE A 123 -5.34 1.16 -9.06
C ILE A 123 -4.01 0.44 -8.99
N THR A 124 -3.65 0.02 -7.79
CA THR A 124 -2.54 -0.89 -7.55
C THR A 124 -3.07 -2.19 -6.97
N CYS A 125 -2.86 -3.30 -7.67
CA CYS A 125 -3.17 -4.62 -7.15
C CYS A 125 -1.97 -5.23 -6.43
N GLY A 126 -2.22 -5.98 -5.33
CA GLY A 126 -1.16 -6.62 -4.57
C GLY A 126 -1.66 -7.35 -3.33
N TRP A 127 -0.74 -7.82 -2.50
CA TRP A 127 -1.07 -8.46 -1.23
C TRP A 127 -1.37 -7.40 -0.16
N SER A 128 -2.31 -7.69 0.73
CA SER A 128 -2.76 -6.74 1.77
C SER A 128 -1.62 -6.13 2.58
N GLY A 129 -0.61 -6.93 2.97
CA GLY A 129 0.54 -6.42 3.72
C GLY A 129 1.47 -5.50 2.92
N GLN A 130 1.58 -5.70 1.59
CA GLN A 130 2.32 -4.78 0.71
C GLN A 130 1.54 -3.49 0.50
N LEU A 131 0.24 -3.59 0.26
CA LEU A 131 -0.64 -2.44 0.07
C LEU A 131 -0.71 -1.58 1.33
N GLN A 132 -0.73 -2.21 2.52
CA GLN A 132 -0.70 -1.50 3.78
C GLN A 132 0.59 -0.68 3.94
N ARG A 133 1.75 -1.26 3.69
CA ARG A 133 3.02 -0.50 3.71
C ARG A 133 3.01 0.67 2.72
N ARG A 134 2.48 0.47 1.52
CA ARG A 134 2.36 1.55 0.53
C ARG A 134 1.39 2.65 0.97
N LEU A 135 0.31 2.30 1.67
CA LEU A 135 -0.59 3.27 2.29
C LEU A 135 0.13 4.06 3.40
N GLU A 136 0.83 3.36 4.29
CA GLU A 136 1.62 3.96 5.37
C GLU A 136 2.71 4.90 4.84
N ASN A 137 3.35 4.53 3.73
CA ASN A 137 4.33 5.37 3.02
C ASN A 137 3.68 6.53 2.22
N GLY A 138 2.33 6.65 2.20
CA GLY A 138 1.65 7.71 1.44
C GLY A 138 1.67 7.54 -0.07
N GLU A 139 2.03 6.35 -0.55
CA GLU A 139 1.97 6.00 -1.97
C GLU A 139 0.53 5.71 -2.43
N LEU A 140 -0.37 5.38 -1.49
CA LEU A 140 -1.79 5.18 -1.71
C LEU A 140 -2.60 6.18 -0.86
N ASP A 141 -3.75 6.59 -1.36
CA ASP A 141 -4.71 7.42 -0.64
C ASP A 141 -5.71 6.56 0.16
N GLY A 142 -5.91 5.31 -0.26
CA GLY A 142 -6.76 4.34 0.39
C GLY A 142 -6.48 2.91 -0.10
N MET A 143 -7.01 1.92 0.62
CA MET A 143 -6.95 0.53 0.19
C MET A 143 -8.15 -0.28 0.66
N LEU A 144 -8.47 -1.33 -0.08
CA LEU A 144 -9.25 -2.45 0.44
C LEU A 144 -8.31 -3.39 1.20
N ALA A 145 -8.79 -3.95 2.29
CA ALA A 145 -8.05 -4.96 3.04
C ALA A 145 -8.98 -6.13 3.41
N MET A 146 -8.42 -7.33 3.41
CA MET A 146 -9.05 -8.48 4.03
C MET A 146 -8.38 -8.73 5.38
N GLY A 147 -9.17 -8.77 6.43
CA GLY A 147 -8.67 -8.93 7.79
C GLY A 147 -9.78 -9.14 8.80
N PRO A 148 -9.48 -9.23 10.09
CA PRO A 148 -10.48 -9.35 11.13
C PRO A 148 -11.37 -8.12 11.19
N ALA A 149 -12.64 -8.31 11.53
CA ALA A 149 -13.63 -7.22 11.64
C ALA A 149 -13.23 -6.12 12.66
N GLN A 150 -12.42 -6.48 13.66
CA GLN A 150 -11.95 -5.59 14.72
C GLN A 150 -10.46 -5.26 14.54
N GLN A 151 -10.05 -4.87 13.34
CA GLN A 151 -8.68 -4.44 13.12
C GLN A 151 -8.47 -3.02 13.65
N SER A 152 -7.47 -2.83 14.50
CA SER A 152 -6.97 -1.49 14.83
C SER A 152 -6.08 -0.98 13.69
N PHE A 153 -6.22 0.30 13.37
CA PHE A 153 -5.37 0.96 12.38
C PHE A 153 -4.35 1.84 13.12
N ALA A 154 -3.20 2.07 12.48
CA ALA A 154 -2.21 3.00 12.99
C ALA A 154 -2.81 4.42 13.07
N GLU A 155 -2.21 5.26 13.91
CA GLU A 155 -2.63 6.66 14.08
C GLU A 155 -2.65 7.39 12.72
N GLY A 156 -3.71 8.15 12.48
CA GLY A 156 -3.92 8.88 11.23
C GLY A 156 -4.64 8.07 10.14
N TYR A 157 -5.02 6.82 10.40
CA TYR A 157 -5.82 6.00 9.48
C TYR A 157 -7.17 5.64 10.10
N SER A 158 -8.20 5.61 9.27
CA SER A 158 -9.52 5.10 9.62
C SER A 158 -9.91 3.98 8.68
N GLY A 159 -10.66 3.02 9.19
CA GLY A 159 -11.16 1.93 8.37
C GLY A 159 -12.64 1.65 8.64
N ARG A 160 -13.31 1.15 7.63
CA ARG A 160 -14.71 0.76 7.71
C ARG A 160 -14.88 -0.67 7.23
N LEU A 161 -15.56 -1.50 8.02
CA LEU A 161 -15.99 -2.82 7.57
C LEU A 161 -17.03 -2.66 6.46
N LEU A 162 -16.75 -3.23 5.29
CA LEU A 162 -17.64 -3.19 4.14
C LEU A 162 -18.62 -4.37 4.16
N CYS A 163 -18.07 -5.60 4.23
CA CYS A 163 -18.87 -6.81 4.32
C CYS A 163 -18.05 -7.94 4.98
N PRO A 164 -18.70 -8.88 5.67
CA PRO A 164 -18.05 -10.12 6.08
C PRO A 164 -17.80 -11.01 4.86
N LEU A 165 -16.68 -11.75 4.90
CA LEU A 165 -16.36 -12.78 3.92
C LEU A 165 -16.23 -14.11 4.66
N GLU A 166 -16.94 -15.12 4.18
CA GLU A 166 -16.77 -16.47 4.65
C GLU A 166 -15.60 -17.12 3.92
N VAL A 167 -14.69 -17.71 4.68
CA VAL A 167 -13.51 -18.42 4.15
C VAL A 167 -13.64 -19.89 4.51
N VAL A 168 -13.67 -20.73 3.50
CA VAL A 168 -13.82 -22.19 3.66
C VAL A 168 -12.57 -22.91 3.13
N PRO A 169 -12.08 -23.94 3.85
CA PRO A 169 -11.05 -24.81 3.30
C PRO A 169 -11.64 -25.67 2.18
N ILE A 170 -10.90 -25.81 1.11
CA ILE A 170 -11.26 -26.71 0.00
C ILE A 170 -10.26 -27.84 -0.13
N VAL A 171 -10.70 -28.97 -0.62
CA VAL A 171 -9.87 -30.16 -0.83
C VAL A 171 -10.15 -30.76 -2.20
N GLY A 172 -9.09 -31.26 -2.84
CA GLY A 172 -9.20 -31.93 -4.13
C GLY A 172 -10.05 -33.22 -4.03
N ARG A 173 -10.95 -33.43 -4.96
CA ARG A 173 -11.86 -34.60 -4.98
C ARG A 173 -11.14 -35.96 -4.89
N ARG A 174 -9.91 -36.04 -5.42
CA ARG A 174 -9.10 -37.28 -5.41
C ARG A 174 -8.61 -37.68 -4.02
N LEU A 175 -8.55 -36.76 -3.09
CA LEU A 175 -8.05 -37.01 -1.73
C LEU A 175 -9.11 -37.67 -0.84
N ASN A 176 -10.37 -37.72 -1.28
CA ASN A 176 -11.52 -38.30 -0.56
C ASN A 176 -11.53 -37.92 0.94
N LEU A 177 -11.13 -36.72 1.23
CA LEU A 177 -10.97 -36.18 2.57
C LEU A 177 -12.32 -35.57 3.00
N ARG A 178 -12.88 -36.06 4.08
CA ARG A 178 -14.01 -35.42 4.77
C ARG A 178 -13.50 -34.87 6.08
N ALA A 179 -12.83 -33.70 6.00
CA ALA A 179 -12.42 -32.99 7.21
C ALA A 179 -13.65 -32.31 7.81
N SER A 180 -13.94 -32.61 9.06
CA SER A 180 -15.05 -32.03 9.82
C SER A 180 -14.60 -30.93 10.76
N SER A 181 -13.27 -30.73 10.90
CA SER A 181 -12.69 -29.76 11.81
C SER A 181 -11.42 -29.12 11.22
N LEU A 182 -11.10 -27.93 11.73
CA LEU A 182 -9.87 -27.22 11.37
C LEU A 182 -8.62 -28.02 11.79
N ARG A 183 -8.70 -28.77 12.89
CA ARG A 183 -7.63 -29.65 13.37
C ARG A 183 -7.28 -30.74 12.35
N GLU A 184 -8.27 -31.42 11.82
CA GLU A 184 -8.07 -32.46 10.81
C GLU A 184 -7.46 -31.89 9.51
N CYS A 185 -7.84 -30.66 9.14
CA CYS A 185 -7.23 -29.96 8.03
C CYS A 185 -5.75 -29.61 8.34
N ALA A 186 -5.44 -29.15 9.55
CA ALA A 186 -4.11 -28.75 9.95
C ALA A 186 -3.10 -29.91 9.93
N GLU A 187 -3.51 -31.12 10.31
CA GLU A 187 -2.67 -32.33 10.29
C GLU A 187 -2.19 -32.71 8.88
N ARG A 188 -2.92 -32.33 7.86
CA ARG A 188 -2.61 -32.62 6.46
C ARG A 188 -1.72 -31.56 5.81
N GLY A 189 -1.63 -30.39 6.42
CA GLY A 189 -0.95 -29.22 5.88
C GLY A 189 -1.78 -28.51 4.81
N TRP A 190 -1.28 -27.34 4.40
CA TRP A 190 -1.99 -26.34 3.63
C TRP A 190 -1.30 -25.98 2.34
N ILE A 191 -2.08 -25.63 1.34
CA ILE A 191 -1.66 -24.89 0.15
C ILE A 191 -2.19 -23.47 0.33
N LEU A 192 -1.32 -22.48 0.40
CA LEU A 192 -1.68 -21.11 0.72
C LEU A 192 -1.01 -20.12 -0.19
N ASN A 193 -1.57 -18.94 -0.24
CA ASN A 193 -0.94 -17.78 -0.85
C ASN A 193 0.34 -17.38 -0.09
N PRO A 194 1.24 -16.59 -0.72
CA PRO A 194 2.46 -16.09 -0.09
C PRO A 194 2.18 -15.31 1.20
N ASP A 195 3.23 -15.11 1.97
CA ASP A 195 3.17 -14.24 3.13
C ASP A 195 2.75 -12.81 2.74
N GLY A 196 1.97 -12.16 3.62
CA GLY A 196 1.33 -10.88 3.31
C GLY A 196 -0.10 -11.00 2.75
N CYS A 197 -0.58 -12.22 2.45
CA CYS A 197 -1.98 -12.46 2.14
C CYS A 197 -2.84 -12.34 3.40
N GLY A 198 -3.87 -11.49 3.38
CA GLY A 198 -4.79 -11.29 4.51
C GLY A 198 -5.56 -12.56 4.91
N LEU A 199 -5.91 -13.42 3.95
CA LEU A 199 -6.57 -14.70 4.22
C LEU A 199 -5.63 -15.68 4.94
N ARG A 200 -4.36 -15.78 4.52
CA ARG A 200 -3.34 -16.59 5.22
C ARG A 200 -3.14 -16.09 6.65
N ALA A 201 -3.02 -14.79 6.83
CA ALA A 201 -2.89 -14.20 8.16
C ALA A 201 -4.13 -14.49 9.05
N GLY A 202 -5.33 -14.51 8.47
CA GLY A 202 -6.56 -14.92 9.13
C GLY A 202 -6.52 -16.37 9.59
N LEU A 203 -6.15 -17.28 8.69
CA LEU A 203 -6.02 -18.71 9.01
C LEU A 203 -4.99 -18.97 10.10
N ILE A 204 -3.83 -18.31 10.04
CA ILE A 204 -2.78 -18.45 11.06
C ILE A 204 -3.31 -18.06 12.43
N ARG A 205 -4.03 -16.94 12.55
CA ARG A 205 -4.64 -16.51 13.82
C ARG A 205 -5.65 -17.51 14.33
N GLU A 206 -6.48 -18.04 13.45
CA GLU A 206 -7.49 -19.04 13.83
C GLU A 206 -6.84 -20.35 14.30
N LEU A 207 -5.83 -20.84 13.61
CA LEU A 207 -5.06 -22.00 14.05
C LEU A 207 -4.40 -21.77 15.41
N GLN A 208 -3.77 -20.60 15.60
CA GLN A 208 -3.13 -20.25 16.87
C GLN A 208 -4.12 -20.14 18.02
N SER A 209 -5.33 -19.63 17.80
CA SER A 209 -6.39 -19.56 18.82
C SER A 209 -6.80 -20.93 19.33
N GLN A 210 -6.67 -21.96 18.48
CA GLN A 210 -6.97 -23.38 18.81
C GLN A 210 -5.72 -24.18 19.21
N GLY A 211 -4.57 -23.52 19.39
CA GLY A 211 -3.30 -24.18 19.74
C GLY A 211 -2.74 -25.06 18.63
N LEU A 212 -3.14 -24.83 17.39
CA LEU A 212 -2.68 -25.56 16.21
C LEU A 212 -1.53 -24.84 15.51
N ARG A 213 -0.65 -25.62 14.88
CA ARG A 213 0.45 -25.07 14.07
C ARG A 213 0.10 -25.09 12.59
N LEU A 214 0.57 -24.09 11.87
CA LEU A 214 0.50 -24.09 10.42
C LEU A 214 1.59 -25.00 9.86
N THR A 215 1.19 -26.01 9.07
CA THR A 215 2.09 -26.79 8.23
C THR A 215 1.85 -26.38 6.78
N LEU A 216 2.79 -25.72 6.15
CA LEU A 216 2.69 -25.28 4.77
C LEU A 216 3.29 -26.35 3.85
N ASN A 217 2.48 -26.92 2.97
CA ASN A 217 2.93 -27.91 1.98
C ASN A 217 3.34 -27.24 0.67
N VAL A 218 2.56 -26.23 0.23
CA VAL A 218 2.82 -25.49 -1.00
C VAL A 218 2.47 -24.03 -0.79
N GLU A 219 3.32 -23.16 -1.30
CA GLU A 219 3.03 -21.74 -1.45
C GLU A 219 2.76 -21.43 -2.92
N SER A 220 1.63 -20.77 -3.20
CA SER A 220 1.23 -20.40 -4.55
C SER A 220 0.88 -18.92 -4.62
N ALA A 221 1.47 -18.21 -5.55
CA ALA A 221 1.22 -16.77 -5.76
C ALA A 221 -0.14 -16.46 -6.42
N GLY A 222 -1.04 -17.41 -6.49
CA GLY A 222 -2.34 -17.32 -7.14
C GLY A 222 -2.32 -18.01 -8.52
N ALA A 223 -3.49 -18.41 -8.96
CA ALA A 223 -3.76 -18.77 -10.35
C ALA A 223 -4.30 -17.55 -11.07
#